data_fdf8a313ab3e6be06768cf6f5d470aa6
#
_entry.id   fdf8a313ab3e6be06768cf6f5d470aa6
#
_cell.length_a   1.000
_cell.length_b   1.000
_cell.length_c   1.000
_cell.angle_alpha   90.00
_cell.angle_beta   90.00
_cell.angle_gamma   90.00
#
_symmetry.space_group_name_H-M   'P 1'
#
loop_
_entity.id
_entity.type
_entity.pdbx_description
1 polymer ?
#
loop_
_entity_poly.entity_id
_entity_poly.type
_entity_poly.pdbx_seq_one_letter_code
_entity_poly.pdbx_strand_id
1 'polypeptide(L)' 'MPVRWREPVNIKAPVSGDVRVDGPFEALIVLLEEWPDLRGSGYVRARSMCRAAVAGHKDAEDARKIFVVAAKEAKLLH' A
#
# COMPACT_ATOMS: atom_id res chain seq x y z
N MET A 1 -2.30 -1.02 -18.49
CA MET A 1 -2.12 0.19 -17.67
C MET A 1 -2.38 -0.13 -16.21
N PRO A 2 -1.54 0.35 -15.29
CA PRO A 2 -1.82 0.11 -13.88
C PRO A 2 -3.09 0.84 -13.46
N VAL A 3 -3.85 0.20 -12.59
CA VAL A 3 -5.05 0.79 -12.02
C VAL A 3 -4.64 1.85 -11.02
N ARG A 4 -5.32 2.98 -11.02
CA ARG A 4 -5.07 4.07 -10.09
C ARG A 4 -6.22 4.20 -9.11
N TRP A 5 -5.89 4.60 -7.89
CA TRP A 5 -6.90 4.95 -6.90
C TRP A 5 -7.49 6.33 -7.21
N ARG A 6 -8.72 6.55 -6.76
CA ARG A 6 -9.38 7.84 -6.91
C ARG A 6 -8.62 8.94 -6.15
N GLU A 7 -8.11 8.58 -4.98
CA GLU A 7 -7.31 9.48 -4.17
C GLU A 7 -6.01 8.78 -3.79
N PRO A 8 -4.87 9.45 -3.97
CA PRO A 8 -3.60 8.87 -3.57
C PRO A 8 -3.50 8.74 -2.06
N VAL A 9 -2.60 7.89 -1.60
CA VAL A 9 -2.26 7.78 -0.19
C VAL A 9 -0.85 8.32 -0.01
N ASN A 10 -0.71 9.32 0.86
CA ASN A 10 0.60 9.90 1.14
C ASN A 10 1.17 9.24 2.38
N ILE A 11 2.38 8.70 2.26
CA ILE A 11 3.05 8.03 3.37
C ILE A 11 4.45 8.60 3.56
N LYS A 12 5.01 8.33 4.72
CA LYS A 12 6.37 8.68 5.04
C LYS A 12 7.18 7.38 5.07
N ALA A 13 7.82 7.07 3.94
CA ALA A 13 8.58 5.83 3.81
C ALA A 13 9.93 5.95 4.49
N PRO A 14 10.47 4.85 5.06
CA PRO A 14 11.73 4.91 5.81
C PRO A 14 12.94 5.39 5.00
N VAL A 15 12.98 5.05 3.72
CA VAL A 15 14.12 5.42 2.86
C VAL A 15 13.79 6.60 1.96
N SER A 16 12.67 6.53 1.26
CA SER A 16 12.32 7.54 0.26
C SER A 16 11.69 8.81 0.85
N GLY A 17 11.27 8.76 2.12
CA GLY A 17 10.60 9.90 2.73
C GLY A 17 9.17 10.03 2.27
N ASP A 18 8.74 11.25 1.92
CA ASP A 18 7.37 11.49 1.49
C ASP A 18 7.11 10.83 0.13
N VAL A 19 6.20 9.87 0.12
CA VAL A 19 5.84 9.14 -1.10
C VAL A 19 4.36 9.24 -1.33
N ARG A 20 3.98 9.56 -2.57
CA ARG A 20 2.60 9.54 -3.00
C ARG A 20 2.33 8.20 -3.66
N VAL A 21 1.42 7.44 -3.09
CA VAL A 21 1.04 6.12 -3.61
C VAL A 21 -0.27 6.26 -4.38
N ASP A 22 -0.22 6.07 -5.68
CA ASP A 22 -1.35 6.34 -6.57
C ASP A 22 -2.20 5.11 -6.88
N GLY A 23 -1.74 3.92 -6.56
CA GLY A 23 -2.49 2.72 -6.86
C GLY A 23 -1.88 1.48 -6.24
N PRO A 24 -2.52 0.31 -6.47
CA PRO A 24 -2.05 -0.93 -5.85
C PRO A 24 -0.66 -1.38 -6.32
N PHE A 25 -0.27 -1.02 -7.55
CA PHE A 25 1.06 -1.39 -8.05
C PHE A 25 2.16 -0.66 -7.24
N GLU A 26 2.03 0.65 -7.10
CA GLU A 26 2.98 1.45 -6.31
C GLU A 26 2.96 1.05 -4.85
N ALA A 27 1.76 0.74 -4.33
CA ALA A 27 1.62 0.28 -2.96
C ALA A 27 2.38 -1.03 -2.74
N LEU A 28 2.28 -1.94 -3.70
CA LEU A 28 2.97 -3.22 -3.61
C LEU A 28 4.48 -3.03 -3.59
N ILE A 29 5.00 -2.13 -4.42
CA ILE A 29 6.43 -1.83 -4.45
C ILE A 29 6.89 -1.31 -3.07
N VAL A 30 6.16 -0.37 -2.50
CA VAL A 30 6.48 0.17 -1.18
C VAL A 30 6.45 -0.92 -0.11
N LEU A 31 5.43 -1.78 -0.15
CA LEU A 31 5.30 -2.87 0.81
C LEU A 31 6.46 -3.85 0.72
N LEU A 32 6.94 -4.13 -0.48
CA LEU A 32 8.01 -5.10 -0.68
C LEU A 32 9.40 -4.52 -0.41
N GLU A 33 9.60 -3.23 -0.67
CA GLU A 33 10.94 -2.64 -0.65
C GLU A 33 11.21 -1.72 0.53
N GLU A 34 10.19 -1.06 1.07
CA GLU A 34 10.43 -0.01 2.06
C GLU A 34 9.58 -0.12 3.33
N TRP A 35 8.91 -1.24 3.55
CA TRP A 35 8.10 -1.36 4.75
C TRP A 35 8.99 -1.61 5.97
N PRO A 36 8.65 -1.01 7.16
CA PRO A 36 9.41 -1.27 8.37
C PRO A 36 9.44 -2.76 8.73
N ASP A 37 10.43 -3.16 9.50
CA ASP A 37 10.61 -4.56 9.88
C ASP A 37 9.44 -5.13 10.69
N LEU A 38 8.72 -4.28 11.41
CA LEU A 38 7.57 -4.70 12.19
C LEU A 38 6.38 -4.92 11.26
N ARG A 39 6.23 -6.15 10.81
CA ARG A 39 5.23 -6.52 9.81
C ARG A 39 4.11 -7.34 10.42
N GLY A 40 3.05 -6.65 10.81
CA GLY A 40 1.88 -7.28 11.41
C GLY A 40 0.89 -7.80 10.37
N SER A 41 -0.32 -8.15 10.85
CA SER A 41 -1.38 -8.67 10.01
C SER A 41 -1.81 -7.67 8.92
N GLY A 42 -1.78 -6.37 9.24
CA GLY A 42 -2.11 -5.34 8.26
C GLY A 42 -1.19 -5.37 7.05
N TYR A 43 0.11 -5.54 7.29
CA TYR A 43 1.09 -5.66 6.21
C TYR A 43 0.79 -6.86 5.31
N VAL A 44 0.56 -8.02 5.92
CA VAL A 44 0.30 -9.25 5.16
C VAL A 44 -0.96 -9.11 4.31
N ARG A 45 -2.02 -8.55 4.89
CA ARG A 45 -3.28 -8.34 4.18
C ARG A 45 -3.12 -7.33 3.05
N ALA A 46 -2.43 -6.22 3.31
CA ALA A 46 -2.20 -5.19 2.30
C ALA A 46 -1.40 -5.72 1.12
N ARG A 47 -0.35 -6.49 1.40
CA ARG A 47 0.45 -7.10 0.35
C ARG A 47 -0.38 -8.04 -0.52
N SER A 48 -1.18 -8.89 0.12
CA SER A 48 -2.03 -9.85 -0.59
C SER A 48 -3.08 -9.13 -1.43
N MET A 49 -3.75 -8.13 -0.85
CA MET A 49 -4.81 -7.39 -1.54
C MET A 49 -4.27 -6.57 -2.71
N CYS A 50 -3.14 -5.89 -2.51
CA CYS A 50 -2.55 -5.10 -3.59
C CYS A 50 -2.08 -5.99 -4.73
N ARG A 51 -1.49 -7.14 -4.42
CA ARG A 51 -1.09 -8.11 -5.45
C ARG A 51 -2.30 -8.60 -6.24
N ALA A 52 -3.38 -8.94 -5.56
CA ALA A 52 -4.61 -9.40 -6.21
C ALA A 52 -5.25 -8.29 -7.06
N ALA A 53 -5.22 -7.05 -6.58
CA ALA A 53 -5.75 -5.92 -7.33
C ALA A 53 -4.95 -5.66 -8.60
N VAL A 54 -3.63 -5.76 -8.54
CA VAL A 54 -2.76 -5.63 -9.71
C VAL A 54 -3.08 -6.70 -10.75
N ALA A 55 -3.37 -7.92 -10.27
CA ALA A 55 -3.72 -9.03 -11.15
C ALA A 55 -5.17 -8.96 -11.67
N GLY A 56 -5.95 -8.00 -11.19
CA GLY A 56 -7.34 -7.85 -11.63
C GLY A 56 -8.34 -8.74 -10.88
N HIS A 57 -7.92 -9.37 -9.78
CA HIS A 57 -8.77 -10.30 -9.02
C HIS A 57 -9.51 -9.64 -7.87
N LYS A 58 -9.14 -8.42 -7.49
CA LYS A 58 -9.78 -7.66 -6.41
C LYS A 58 -9.92 -6.21 -6.83
N ASP A 59 -10.88 -5.52 -6.21
CA ASP A 59 -11.13 -4.12 -6.45
C ASP A 59 -9.97 -3.28 -5.90
N ALA A 60 -9.50 -2.34 -6.72
CA ALA A 60 -8.38 -1.48 -6.34
C ALA A 60 -8.70 -0.61 -5.13
N GLU A 61 -9.95 -0.13 -5.01
CA GLU A 61 -10.34 0.70 -3.87
C GLU A 61 -10.40 -0.10 -2.56
N ASP A 62 -10.74 -1.38 -2.64
CA ASP A 62 -10.68 -2.26 -1.47
C ASP A 62 -9.23 -2.45 -1.02
N ALA A 63 -8.32 -2.61 -1.97
CA ALA A 63 -6.90 -2.70 -1.66
C ALA A 63 -6.40 -1.42 -1.00
N ARG A 64 -6.91 -0.26 -1.45
CA ARG A 64 -6.55 1.02 -0.85
C ARG A 64 -6.92 1.08 0.63
N LYS A 65 -8.13 0.62 0.97
CA LYS A 65 -8.59 0.62 2.35
C LYS A 65 -7.68 -0.21 3.24
N ILE A 66 -7.30 -1.39 2.76
CA ILE A 66 -6.40 -2.28 3.52
C ILE A 66 -5.00 -1.67 3.62
N PHE A 67 -4.52 -1.05 2.55
CA PHE A 67 -3.22 -0.38 2.56
C PHE A 67 -3.19 0.76 3.58
N VAL A 68 -4.26 1.55 3.66
CA VAL A 68 -4.35 2.65 4.63
C VAL A 68 -4.28 2.10 6.06
N VAL A 69 -4.99 1.00 6.33
CA VAL A 69 -4.96 0.37 7.66
C VAL A 69 -3.54 -0.08 7.99
N ALA A 70 -2.86 -0.71 7.03
CA ALA A 70 -1.48 -1.16 7.23
C ALA A 70 -0.54 0.02 7.50
N ALA A 71 -0.71 1.11 6.75
CA ALA A 71 0.12 2.31 6.92
C ALA A 71 -0.10 2.95 8.30
N LYS A 72 -1.34 2.94 8.79
CA LYS A 72 -1.64 3.42 10.14
C LYS A 72 -0.95 2.57 11.19
N GLU A 73 -1.02 1.25 11.06
CA GLU A 73 -0.37 0.32 11.99
C GLU A 73 1.13 0.54 12.03
N ALA A 74 1.73 0.82 10.89
CA ALA A 74 3.18 1.06 10.79
C ALA A 74 3.56 2.51 11.07
N LYS A 75 2.59 3.37 11.35
CA LYS A 75 2.79 4.81 11.61
C LYS A 75 3.47 5.52 10.44
N LEU A 76 3.09 5.14 9.23
CA LEU A 76 3.63 5.75 8.01
C LEU A 76 2.69 6.78 7.39
N LEU A 77 1.43 6.85 7.82
CA LEU A 77 0.51 7.83 7.27
C LEU A 77 0.96 9.25 7.58
N HIS A 78 0.88 10.06 6.55
CA HIS A 78 1.29 11.47 6.62
C HIS A 78 0.29 12.31 7.39
#